data_1b9d9dacbfa8b3aca40c762255065655
#
_entry.id   1b9d9dacbfa8b3aca40c762255065655
#
_cell.length_a   1.000
_cell.length_b   1.000
_cell.length_c   1.000
_cell.angle_alpha   90.00
_cell.angle_beta   90.00
_cell.angle_gamma   90.00
#
_symmetry.space_group_name_H-M   'P 1'
#
loop_
_entity.id
_entity.type
_entity.pdbx_description
1 polymer ?
#
loop_
_entity_poly.entity_id
_entity_poly.type
_entity_poly.pdbx_seq_one_letter_code
_entity_poly.pdbx_strand_id
1 'polypeptide(L)'
;MNQVNDLQTHGELIEVPNFEVMLNPHPLYAELAAKGPVLRLRTHLGVEVYGITRWDTAIAVLRDARFSKSSSNMQEALKKSGLSGPGSGFPISGAKSGNLLNTDPPDHTRLRNLVNMAFSPRRIELLRMRVEALVDDLLSRLAGREDADMIAEFAYPIGITMICELLGVPEDSRSNFRDWATKAMSPGHADQQQSLNLLMQYLADLIASKRKLVDDGATPDVQPDVLSAMIAARLTNDALTEDELVSMSYLMLIAGHETTIGLIGNALLQLMQHPDQMTHLAGRPELIKQAIEEVLRYDGPVHRTTMRATAEDVEIGGLTIPRGSFVQVLIAGCNRDASRFPDPDRFDITRKPSQNLAFGYGAHFCLGLHLARLEAQTAISRALKAARGMRLVCLPEDIPWAKTVIRAPARLPVRFGR
;
A
#
# COMPACT_ATOMS: atom_id res chain seq x y z
N MET A 1 34.59 -22.93 -13.66
CA MET A 1 33.48 -23.29 -14.57
C MET A 1 32.09 -23.04 -13.96
N ASN A 2 31.84 -23.39 -12.68
CA ASN A 2 30.50 -23.18 -12.07
C ASN A 2 30.05 -21.70 -11.93
N GLN A 3 30.95 -20.76 -11.57
CA GLN A 3 30.58 -19.34 -11.40
C GLN A 3 30.22 -18.64 -12.72
N VAL A 4 30.87 -18.97 -13.82
CA VAL A 4 30.60 -18.37 -15.15
C VAL A 4 29.25 -18.85 -15.69
N ASN A 5 28.90 -20.14 -15.47
CA ASN A 5 27.57 -20.66 -15.82
C ASN A 5 26.45 -20.07 -14.95
N ASP A 6 26.71 -19.82 -13.65
CA ASP A 6 25.73 -19.18 -12.72
C ASP A 6 25.43 -17.75 -13.16
N LEU A 7 26.45 -16.98 -13.54
CA LEU A 7 26.29 -15.61 -14.05
C LEU A 7 25.52 -15.53 -15.37
N GLN A 8 25.70 -16.50 -16.26
CA GLN A 8 25.00 -16.56 -17.56
C GLN A 8 23.52 -16.96 -17.40
N THR A 9 23.21 -17.82 -16.40
CA THR A 9 21.86 -18.37 -16.23
C THR A 9 21.02 -17.56 -15.20
N HIS A 10 21.63 -17.06 -14.12
CA HIS A 10 20.90 -16.44 -13.00
C HIS A 10 21.21 -14.95 -12.80
N GLY A 11 22.16 -14.40 -13.56
CA GLY A 11 22.59 -13.01 -13.50
C GLY A 11 23.60 -12.70 -12.38
N GLU A 12 24.27 -11.57 -12.51
CA GLU A 12 25.18 -11.04 -11.50
C GLU A 12 24.40 -10.63 -10.24
N LEU A 13 24.94 -10.97 -9.06
CA LEU A 13 24.35 -10.56 -7.78
C LEU A 13 24.76 -9.12 -7.46
N ILE A 14 23.78 -8.25 -7.33
CA ILE A 14 23.96 -6.84 -7.02
C ILE A 14 23.57 -6.60 -5.55
N GLU A 15 24.48 -6.05 -4.79
CA GLU A 15 24.23 -5.69 -3.38
C GLU A 15 23.43 -4.37 -3.29
N VAL A 16 22.32 -4.39 -2.51
CA VAL A 16 21.59 -3.19 -2.14
C VAL A 16 22.12 -2.70 -0.80
N PRO A 17 22.82 -1.55 -0.74
CA PRO A 17 23.76 -1.25 0.33
C PRO A 17 23.14 -1.08 1.71
N ASN A 18 22.00 -0.41 1.84
CA ASN A 18 21.38 -0.18 3.15
C ASN A 18 19.90 0.19 3.04
N PHE A 19 19.21 0.32 4.19
CA PHE A 19 17.81 0.72 4.24
C PHE A 19 17.60 2.19 3.82
N GLU A 20 18.58 3.07 4.03
CA GLU A 20 18.45 4.50 3.72
C GLU A 20 18.21 4.75 2.22
N VAL A 21 18.78 3.90 1.37
CA VAL A 21 18.51 3.93 -0.08
C VAL A 21 17.01 3.72 -0.37
N MET A 22 16.30 2.98 0.49
CA MET A 22 14.87 2.76 0.35
C MET A 22 14.03 4.00 0.71
N LEU A 23 14.59 4.95 1.47
CA LEU A 23 13.93 6.22 1.78
C LEU A 23 13.84 7.13 0.53
N ASN A 24 14.80 7.00 -0.40
CA ASN A 24 14.75 7.59 -1.74
C ASN A 24 15.17 6.54 -2.79
N PRO A 25 14.26 5.64 -3.22
CA PRO A 25 14.62 4.52 -4.08
C PRO A 25 14.85 4.91 -5.56
N HIS A 26 14.44 6.11 -5.97
CA HIS A 26 14.44 6.49 -7.39
C HIS A 26 15.80 6.45 -8.07
N PRO A 27 16.92 7.00 -7.49
CA PRO A 27 18.25 6.89 -8.10
C PRO A 27 18.70 5.44 -8.26
N LEU A 28 18.55 4.62 -7.20
CA LEU A 28 18.90 3.20 -7.27
C LEU A 28 18.07 2.48 -8.34
N TYR A 29 16.75 2.71 -8.41
CA TYR A 29 15.90 2.03 -9.37
C TYR A 29 16.20 2.44 -10.81
N ALA A 30 16.63 3.67 -11.05
CA ALA A 30 17.12 4.11 -12.36
C ALA A 30 18.40 3.37 -12.77
N GLU A 31 19.37 3.24 -11.85
CA GLU A 31 20.61 2.48 -12.07
C GLU A 31 20.32 1.00 -12.35
N LEU A 32 19.44 0.38 -11.55
CA LEU A 32 19.03 -1.01 -11.74
C LEU A 32 18.32 -1.19 -13.08
N ALA A 33 17.40 -0.30 -13.45
CA ALA A 33 16.70 -0.36 -14.72
C ALA A 33 17.64 -0.24 -15.93
N ALA A 34 18.75 0.49 -15.82
CA ALA A 34 19.77 0.59 -16.87
C ALA A 34 20.51 -0.73 -17.08
N LYS A 35 20.61 -1.61 -16.05
CA LYS A 35 21.32 -2.89 -16.12
C LYS A 35 20.49 -4.00 -16.79
N GLY A 36 19.16 -3.96 -16.69
CA GLY A 36 18.31 -4.98 -17.32
C GLY A 36 16.90 -5.05 -16.72
N PRO A 37 16.01 -5.84 -17.36
CA PRO A 37 14.61 -5.99 -16.93
C PRO A 37 14.42 -6.86 -15.68
N VAL A 38 15.34 -7.79 -15.44
CA VAL A 38 15.36 -8.71 -14.30
C VAL A 38 16.78 -8.74 -13.74
N LEU A 39 16.91 -8.54 -12.44
CA LEU A 39 18.20 -8.49 -11.76
C LEU A 39 18.18 -9.32 -10.49
N ARG A 40 19.30 -10.02 -10.21
CA ARG A 40 19.50 -10.72 -8.94
C ARG A 40 20.07 -9.74 -7.91
N LEU A 41 19.32 -9.48 -6.87
CA LEU A 41 19.65 -8.48 -5.84
C LEU A 41 19.84 -9.15 -4.49
N ARG A 42 20.76 -8.65 -3.67
CA ARG A 42 20.80 -8.96 -2.23
C ARG A 42 20.37 -7.73 -1.44
N THR A 43 19.28 -7.87 -0.69
CA THR A 43 18.77 -6.79 0.15
C THR A 43 19.70 -6.52 1.34
N HIS A 44 19.58 -5.36 1.98
CA HIS A 44 20.30 -5.01 3.21
C HIS A 44 20.07 -6.00 4.37
N LEU A 45 19.05 -6.85 4.30
CA LEU A 45 18.78 -7.94 5.24
C LEU A 45 19.47 -9.26 4.83
N GLY A 46 20.29 -9.25 3.78
CA GLY A 46 20.98 -10.44 3.26
C GLY A 46 20.10 -11.37 2.41
N VAL A 47 18.84 -10.98 2.14
CA VAL A 47 17.91 -11.78 1.35
C VAL A 47 18.16 -11.61 -0.14
N GLU A 48 18.33 -12.71 -0.86
CA GLU A 48 18.38 -12.66 -2.32
C GLU A 48 16.96 -12.58 -2.91
N VAL A 49 16.79 -11.67 -3.87
CA VAL A 49 15.52 -11.41 -4.54
C VAL A 49 15.76 -11.06 -6.00
N TYR A 50 14.93 -11.55 -6.89
CA TYR A 50 14.92 -11.10 -8.29
C TYR A 50 14.06 -9.84 -8.40
N GLY A 51 14.70 -8.70 -8.67
CA GLY A 51 14.08 -7.39 -8.85
C GLY A 51 13.64 -7.19 -10.30
N ILE A 52 12.39 -6.85 -10.51
CA ILE A 52 11.81 -6.55 -11.83
C ILE A 52 11.75 -5.04 -12.00
N THR A 53 12.39 -4.51 -13.04
CA THR A 53 12.65 -3.07 -13.23
C THR A 53 11.89 -2.45 -14.40
N ARG A 54 11.38 -3.26 -15.36
CA ARG A 54 10.72 -2.81 -16.58
C ARG A 54 9.22 -3.07 -16.54
N TRP A 55 8.46 -2.17 -17.17
CA TRP A 55 7.00 -2.24 -17.21
C TRP A 55 6.46 -3.55 -17.77
N ASP A 56 6.86 -3.92 -18.98
CA ASP A 56 6.30 -5.10 -19.64
C ASP A 56 6.63 -6.39 -18.89
N THR A 57 7.86 -6.50 -18.36
CA THR A 57 8.28 -7.63 -17.54
C THR A 57 7.50 -7.67 -16.22
N ALA A 58 7.22 -6.51 -15.61
CA ALA A 58 6.40 -6.41 -14.41
C ALA A 58 4.97 -6.90 -14.65
N ILE A 59 4.34 -6.51 -15.77
CA ILE A 59 3.02 -7.01 -16.16
C ILE A 59 3.02 -8.53 -16.36
N ALA A 60 4.05 -9.07 -17.01
CA ALA A 60 4.20 -10.51 -17.21
C ALA A 60 4.28 -11.25 -15.85
N VAL A 61 5.16 -10.80 -14.93
CA VAL A 61 5.30 -11.38 -13.58
C VAL A 61 4.01 -11.30 -12.77
N LEU A 62 3.31 -10.16 -12.82
CA LEU A 62 2.10 -9.95 -12.02
C LEU A 62 0.87 -10.74 -12.50
N ARG A 63 0.90 -11.23 -13.76
CA ARG A 63 -0.14 -12.09 -14.35
C ARG A 63 0.14 -13.58 -14.22
N ASP A 64 1.40 -13.96 -14.07
CA ASP A 64 1.83 -15.34 -14.14
C ASP A 64 1.69 -16.04 -12.78
N ALA A 65 0.86 -17.08 -12.72
CA ALA A 65 0.59 -17.85 -11.50
C ALA A 65 1.83 -18.57 -10.94
N ARG A 66 2.88 -18.75 -11.74
CA ARG A 66 4.15 -19.33 -11.27
C ARG A 66 4.87 -18.44 -10.26
N PHE A 67 4.56 -17.13 -10.21
CA PHE A 67 5.01 -16.21 -9.18
C PHE A 67 3.99 -16.17 -8.05
N SER A 68 4.08 -17.14 -7.18
CA SER A 68 3.11 -17.50 -6.14
C SER A 68 3.15 -16.56 -4.92
N LYS A 69 2.01 -16.48 -4.25
CA LYS A 69 1.83 -15.82 -2.95
C LYS A 69 1.48 -16.82 -1.85
N SER A 70 1.35 -18.10 -2.18
CA SER A 70 0.97 -19.12 -1.21
C SER A 70 1.99 -19.24 -0.07
N SER A 71 1.50 -19.49 1.13
CA SER A 71 2.34 -19.67 2.31
C SER A 71 3.35 -20.80 2.14
N SER A 72 3.00 -21.88 1.42
CA SER A 72 3.89 -23.02 1.17
C SER A 72 5.09 -22.63 0.32
N ASN A 73 4.88 -21.96 -0.83
CA ASN A 73 5.96 -21.52 -1.71
C ASN A 73 6.82 -20.43 -1.03
N MET A 74 6.20 -19.53 -0.27
CA MET A 74 6.93 -18.53 0.51
C MET A 74 7.82 -19.17 1.60
N GLN A 75 7.34 -20.21 2.28
CA GLN A 75 8.14 -20.97 3.26
C GLN A 75 9.30 -21.71 2.59
N GLU A 76 9.10 -22.29 1.40
CA GLU A 76 10.18 -22.92 0.64
C GLU A 76 11.28 -21.90 0.30
N ALA A 77 10.89 -20.72 -0.20
CA ALA A 77 11.82 -19.63 -0.50
C ALA A 77 12.58 -19.14 0.75
N LEU A 78 11.92 -19.03 1.89
CA LEU A 78 12.56 -18.69 3.17
C LEU A 78 13.59 -19.72 3.60
N LYS A 79 13.25 -21.02 3.49
CA LYS A 79 14.20 -22.11 3.81
C LYS A 79 15.44 -22.04 2.94
N LYS A 80 15.28 -21.84 1.63
CA LYS A 80 16.39 -21.71 0.67
C LYS A 80 17.27 -20.49 0.96
N SER A 81 16.68 -19.38 1.38
CA SER A 81 17.44 -18.15 1.70
C SER A 81 18.16 -18.21 3.05
N GLY A 82 18.08 -19.31 3.81
CA GLY A 82 18.68 -19.45 5.12
C GLY A 82 17.99 -18.64 6.25
N LEU A 83 16.81 -18.07 5.97
CA LEU A 83 16.06 -17.21 6.90
C LEU A 83 14.98 -17.98 7.68
N SER A 84 15.04 -19.31 7.72
CA SER A 84 14.11 -20.12 8.47
C SER A 84 14.43 -20.11 9.96
N GLY A 85 13.64 -19.37 10.76
CA GLY A 85 13.74 -19.36 12.23
C GLY A 85 12.70 -18.44 12.87
N PRO A 86 12.33 -18.67 14.15
CA PRO A 86 11.56 -17.71 14.91
C PRO A 86 12.36 -16.41 15.02
N GLY A 87 11.85 -15.32 14.47
CA GLY A 87 12.53 -14.02 14.47
C GLY A 87 13.07 -13.54 13.12
N SER A 88 12.81 -14.24 12.01
CA SER A 88 13.24 -13.83 10.66
C SER A 88 12.70 -12.45 10.18
N GLY A 89 11.91 -11.74 10.99
CA GLY A 89 11.46 -10.37 10.72
C GLY A 89 10.57 -10.19 9.49
N PHE A 90 10.32 -11.28 8.76
CA PHE A 90 9.33 -11.25 7.68
C PHE A 90 7.93 -11.33 8.29
N PRO A 91 7.07 -10.32 8.08
CA PRO A 91 5.69 -10.35 8.53
C PRO A 91 4.88 -11.32 7.66
N ILE A 92 5.26 -12.60 7.66
CA ILE A 92 4.41 -13.65 7.15
C ILE A 92 3.44 -13.99 8.27
N SER A 93 2.38 -13.19 8.30
CA SER A 93 1.12 -13.41 8.99
C SER A 93 1.16 -13.73 10.49
N GLY A 94 0.80 -12.77 11.33
CA GLY A 94 0.16 -13.08 12.62
C GLY A 94 -1.23 -13.72 12.48
N ALA A 95 -1.74 -13.89 11.26
CA ALA A 95 -3.04 -14.47 10.99
C ALA A 95 -2.92 -15.99 10.82
N LYS A 96 -3.77 -16.74 11.54
CA LYS A 96 -3.84 -18.20 11.48
C LYS A 96 -4.36 -18.70 10.11
N SER A 97 -5.10 -17.89 9.40
CA SER A 97 -5.73 -18.21 8.11
C SER A 97 -5.17 -17.35 6.98
N GLY A 98 -5.24 -17.84 5.74
CA GLY A 98 -4.88 -17.08 4.55
C GLY A 98 -5.77 -15.86 4.34
N ASN A 99 -5.22 -14.84 3.66
CA ASN A 99 -5.97 -13.66 3.23
C ASN A 99 -5.63 -13.33 1.78
N LEU A 100 -6.25 -12.29 1.21
CA LEU A 100 -6.06 -11.90 -0.19
C LEU A 100 -4.62 -11.54 -0.57
N LEU A 101 -3.74 -11.26 0.39
CA LEU A 101 -2.35 -10.90 0.10
C LEU A 101 -1.43 -12.12 0.01
N ASN A 102 -1.77 -13.22 0.70
CA ASN A 102 -0.90 -14.39 0.88
C ASN A 102 -1.52 -15.72 0.46
N THR A 103 -2.48 -15.67 -0.45
CA THR A 103 -3.10 -16.85 -1.08
C THR A 103 -3.04 -16.76 -2.59
N ASP A 104 -3.09 -17.92 -3.25
CA ASP A 104 -3.19 -18.09 -4.70
C ASP A 104 -4.56 -18.67 -5.08
N PRO A 105 -4.98 -18.59 -6.36
CA PRO A 105 -6.12 -19.35 -6.84
C PRO A 105 -5.97 -20.87 -6.56
N PRO A 106 -7.03 -21.61 -6.21
CA PRO A 106 -8.45 -21.16 -6.21
C PRO A 106 -8.87 -20.35 -4.96
N ASP A 107 -8.17 -20.49 -3.82
CA ASP A 107 -8.56 -19.87 -2.54
C ASP A 107 -8.59 -18.35 -2.63
N HIS A 108 -7.59 -17.74 -3.28
CA HIS A 108 -7.60 -16.31 -3.54
C HIS A 108 -8.85 -15.87 -4.29
N THR A 109 -9.24 -16.60 -5.34
CA THR A 109 -10.43 -16.26 -6.16
C THR A 109 -11.69 -16.32 -5.32
N ARG A 110 -11.83 -17.36 -4.49
CA ARG A 110 -12.95 -17.52 -3.55
C ARG A 110 -13.03 -16.34 -2.58
N LEU A 111 -11.95 -16.07 -1.86
CA LEU A 111 -11.87 -14.95 -0.92
C LEU A 111 -12.15 -13.59 -1.61
N ARG A 112 -11.57 -13.39 -2.79
CA ARG A 112 -11.74 -12.16 -3.57
C ARG A 112 -13.21 -11.94 -3.95
N ASN A 113 -13.91 -12.98 -4.37
CA ASN A 113 -15.32 -12.88 -4.74
C ASN A 113 -16.19 -12.50 -3.54
N LEU A 114 -15.96 -13.13 -2.37
CA LEU A 114 -16.70 -12.82 -1.13
C LEU A 114 -16.44 -11.38 -0.68
N VAL A 115 -15.17 -10.95 -0.67
CA VAL A 115 -14.83 -9.62 -0.20
C VAL A 115 -15.25 -8.52 -1.19
N ASN A 116 -15.23 -8.79 -2.50
CA ASN A 116 -15.74 -7.84 -3.51
C ASN A 116 -17.20 -7.48 -3.30
N MET A 117 -18.03 -8.42 -2.79
CA MET A 117 -19.44 -8.14 -2.45
C MET A 117 -19.58 -7.05 -1.39
N ALA A 118 -18.59 -6.94 -0.48
CA ALA A 118 -18.55 -5.92 0.57
C ALA A 118 -17.96 -4.57 0.09
N PHE A 119 -17.19 -4.55 -1.03
CA PHE A 119 -16.54 -3.37 -1.60
C PHE A 119 -17.26 -2.87 -2.87
N SER A 120 -18.59 -2.74 -2.81
CA SER A 120 -19.35 -2.25 -3.95
C SER A 120 -19.10 -0.75 -4.23
N PRO A 121 -19.17 -0.30 -5.50
CA PRO A 121 -19.07 1.13 -5.85
C PRO A 121 -20.05 2.01 -5.07
N ARG A 122 -21.27 1.50 -4.82
CA ARG A 122 -22.29 2.18 -4.03
C ARG A 122 -21.81 2.43 -2.61
N ARG A 123 -21.17 1.45 -1.97
CA ARG A 123 -20.64 1.60 -0.60
C ARG A 123 -19.52 2.62 -0.55
N ILE A 124 -18.62 2.60 -1.52
CA ILE A 124 -17.53 3.61 -1.60
C ILE A 124 -18.12 5.03 -1.75
N GLU A 125 -19.19 5.18 -2.53
CA GLU A 125 -19.85 6.47 -2.67
C GLU A 125 -20.53 6.95 -1.35
N LEU A 126 -21.09 6.04 -0.57
CA LEU A 126 -21.64 6.38 0.77
C LEU A 126 -20.56 6.90 1.73
N LEU A 127 -19.30 6.45 1.58
CA LEU A 127 -18.18 6.94 2.37
C LEU A 127 -17.75 8.36 1.96
N ARG A 128 -18.12 8.85 0.78
CA ARG A 128 -17.76 10.19 0.28
C ARG A 128 -18.12 11.28 1.28
N MET A 129 -19.36 11.30 1.77
CA MET A 129 -19.81 12.31 2.72
C MET A 129 -19.03 12.24 4.04
N ARG A 130 -18.62 11.03 4.46
CA ARG A 130 -17.82 10.85 5.68
C ARG A 130 -16.40 11.37 5.48
N VAL A 131 -15.75 11.04 4.35
CA VAL A 131 -14.43 11.57 3.99
C VAL A 131 -14.47 13.10 3.91
N GLU A 132 -15.48 13.67 3.26
CA GLU A 132 -15.65 15.10 3.11
C GLU A 132 -15.82 15.80 4.47
N ALA A 133 -16.71 15.30 5.30
CA ALA A 133 -16.95 15.87 6.64
C ALA A 133 -15.69 15.78 7.52
N LEU A 134 -14.98 14.65 7.49
CA LEU A 134 -13.73 14.48 8.23
C LEU A 134 -12.65 15.47 7.76
N VAL A 135 -12.46 15.60 6.45
CA VAL A 135 -11.46 16.51 5.87
C VAL A 135 -11.78 17.96 6.24
N ASP A 136 -13.06 18.37 6.16
CA ASP A 136 -13.49 19.72 6.53
C ASP A 136 -13.27 20.01 8.02
N ASP A 137 -13.59 19.07 8.91
CA ASP A 137 -13.35 19.19 10.33
C ASP A 137 -11.85 19.37 10.65
N LEU A 138 -10.99 18.52 10.04
CA LEU A 138 -9.54 18.64 10.23
C LEU A 138 -8.99 19.97 9.73
N LEU A 139 -9.42 20.42 8.55
CA LEU A 139 -9.00 21.73 8.01
C LEU A 139 -9.52 22.89 8.86
N SER A 140 -10.72 22.79 9.44
CA SER A 140 -11.25 23.82 10.34
C SER A 140 -10.41 23.98 11.61
N ARG A 141 -9.85 22.88 12.14
CA ARG A 141 -8.92 22.90 13.30
C ARG A 141 -7.56 23.52 12.97
N LEU A 142 -7.17 23.53 11.71
CA LEU A 142 -5.95 24.16 11.23
C LEU A 142 -6.15 25.62 10.82
N ALA A 143 -7.41 26.07 10.69
CA ALA A 143 -7.73 27.43 10.26
C ALA A 143 -7.19 28.48 11.24
N GLY A 144 -6.55 29.52 10.70
CA GLY A 144 -5.96 30.61 11.49
C GLY A 144 -4.62 30.26 12.16
N ARG A 145 -4.12 29.04 12.05
CA ARG A 145 -2.78 28.66 12.50
C ARG A 145 -1.73 29.12 11.52
N GLU A 146 -0.53 29.39 12.00
CA GLU A 146 0.61 29.75 11.15
C GLU A 146 1.28 28.51 10.57
N ASP A 147 1.49 27.48 11.39
CA ASP A 147 2.20 26.25 11.04
C ASP A 147 1.42 25.00 11.45
N ALA A 148 1.63 23.89 10.74
CA ALA A 148 1.08 22.58 11.10
C ALA A 148 1.99 21.44 10.58
N ASP A 149 1.86 20.25 11.16
CA ASP A 149 2.39 18.99 10.60
C ASP A 149 1.27 18.27 9.83
N MET A 150 1.31 18.34 8.50
CA MET A 150 0.26 17.76 7.65
C MET A 150 0.22 16.23 7.67
N ILE A 151 1.22 15.55 8.19
CA ILE A 151 1.13 14.11 8.45
C ILE A 151 0.35 13.86 9.73
N ALA A 152 0.82 14.39 10.86
CA ALA A 152 0.26 14.08 12.17
C ALA A 152 -1.16 14.65 12.36
N GLU A 153 -1.44 15.83 11.79
CA GLU A 153 -2.66 16.58 12.04
C GLU A 153 -3.71 16.48 10.93
N PHE A 154 -3.32 15.93 9.75
CA PHE A 154 -4.23 15.84 8.61
C PHE A 154 -4.25 14.44 7.97
N ALA A 155 -3.14 13.96 7.38
CA ALA A 155 -3.13 12.70 6.63
C ALA A 155 -3.37 11.48 7.54
N TYR A 156 -2.70 11.41 8.70
CA TYR A 156 -2.86 10.31 9.65
C TYR A 156 -4.29 10.19 10.20
N PRO A 157 -4.93 11.28 10.69
CA PRO A 157 -6.32 11.21 11.11
C PRO A 157 -7.30 10.75 10.02
N ILE A 158 -7.08 11.12 8.75
CA ILE A 158 -7.90 10.66 7.63
C ILE A 158 -7.76 9.14 7.48
N GLY A 159 -6.55 8.63 7.30
CA GLY A 159 -6.32 7.21 7.05
C GLY A 159 -6.87 6.31 8.16
N ILE A 160 -6.54 6.59 9.41
CA ILE A 160 -6.95 5.74 10.54
C ILE A 160 -8.46 5.84 10.85
N THR A 161 -9.07 7.03 10.69
CA THR A 161 -10.50 7.19 10.92
C THR A 161 -11.31 6.45 9.86
N MET A 162 -10.89 6.49 8.60
CA MET A 162 -11.59 5.78 7.53
C MET A 162 -11.51 4.26 7.68
N ILE A 163 -10.41 3.72 8.20
CA ILE A 163 -10.35 2.28 8.56
C ILE A 163 -11.32 1.94 9.71
N CYS A 164 -11.42 2.80 10.72
CA CYS A 164 -12.42 2.61 11.78
C CYS A 164 -13.86 2.61 11.22
N GLU A 165 -14.17 3.53 10.28
CA GLU A 165 -15.47 3.56 9.59
C GLU A 165 -15.71 2.28 8.75
N LEU A 166 -14.71 1.84 8.00
CA LEU A 166 -14.79 0.62 7.19
C LEU A 166 -15.07 -0.63 8.01
N LEU A 167 -14.41 -0.77 9.15
CA LEU A 167 -14.58 -1.90 10.05
C LEU A 167 -15.77 -1.72 11.00
N GLY A 168 -16.37 -0.53 11.03
CA GLY A 168 -17.46 -0.18 11.94
C GLY A 168 -17.01 -0.26 13.40
N VAL A 169 -15.80 0.25 13.70
CA VAL A 169 -15.28 0.36 15.07
C VAL A 169 -16.10 1.40 15.83
N PRO A 170 -16.74 1.05 16.97
CA PRO A 170 -17.48 1.98 17.81
C PRO A 170 -16.63 3.19 18.24
N GLU A 171 -17.26 4.35 18.37
CA GLU A 171 -16.55 5.61 18.60
C GLU A 171 -15.74 5.60 19.91
N ASP A 172 -16.29 5.03 20.98
CA ASP A 172 -15.66 4.86 22.29
C ASP A 172 -14.41 3.96 22.25
N SER A 173 -14.35 3.04 21.31
CA SER A 173 -13.25 2.09 21.13
C SER A 173 -12.15 2.60 20.19
N ARG A 174 -12.39 3.66 19.40
CA ARG A 174 -11.48 4.15 18.35
C ARG A 174 -10.13 4.62 18.89
N SER A 175 -10.08 5.18 20.10
CA SER A 175 -8.83 5.62 20.71
C SER A 175 -7.90 4.45 20.99
N ASN A 176 -8.41 3.40 21.64
CA ASN A 176 -7.64 2.19 21.92
C ASN A 176 -7.22 1.47 20.64
N PHE A 177 -8.14 1.35 19.67
CA PHE A 177 -7.86 0.74 18.38
C PHE A 177 -6.71 1.43 17.65
N ARG A 178 -6.69 2.77 17.62
CA ARG A 178 -5.60 3.55 17.01
C ARG A 178 -4.27 3.34 17.74
N ASP A 179 -4.28 3.35 19.08
CA ASP A 179 -3.06 3.14 19.87
C ASP A 179 -2.47 1.76 19.60
N TRP A 180 -3.28 0.71 19.64
CA TRP A 180 -2.83 -0.66 19.34
C TRP A 180 -2.34 -0.80 17.89
N ALA A 181 -3.07 -0.24 16.93
CA ALA A 181 -2.66 -0.28 15.52
C ALA A 181 -1.30 0.39 15.31
N THR A 182 -1.11 1.60 15.86
CA THR A 182 0.14 2.35 15.75
C THR A 182 1.32 1.58 16.35
N LYS A 183 1.18 1.05 17.57
CA LYS A 183 2.24 0.31 18.25
C LYS A 183 2.54 -1.04 17.57
N ALA A 184 1.49 -1.78 17.17
CA ALA A 184 1.64 -3.06 16.49
C ALA A 184 2.39 -2.93 15.15
N MET A 185 2.22 -1.80 14.47
CA MET A 185 2.83 -1.54 13.16
C MET A 185 4.16 -0.78 13.24
N SER A 186 4.63 -0.42 14.43
CA SER A 186 5.91 0.27 14.66
C SER A 186 7.03 -0.74 14.90
N PRO A 187 7.94 -1.00 13.92
CA PRO A 187 9.02 -1.96 14.11
C PRO A 187 9.92 -1.59 15.28
N GLY A 188 10.15 -2.56 16.18
CA GLY A 188 11.00 -2.37 17.35
C GLY A 188 10.36 -1.61 18.52
N HIS A 189 9.07 -1.28 18.45
CA HIS A 189 8.34 -0.73 19.59
C HIS A 189 8.26 -1.77 20.73
N ALA A 190 8.51 -1.37 21.99
CA ALA A 190 8.53 -2.26 23.14
C ALA A 190 7.22 -3.07 23.31
N ASP A 191 6.08 -2.43 23.03
CA ASP A 191 4.74 -3.03 23.17
C ASP A 191 4.22 -3.64 21.86
N GLN A 192 5.03 -3.79 20.82
CA GLN A 192 4.58 -4.19 19.47
C GLN A 192 3.78 -5.49 19.51
N GLN A 193 4.33 -6.55 20.10
CA GLN A 193 3.68 -7.86 20.17
C GLN A 193 2.43 -7.85 21.05
N GLN A 194 2.46 -7.15 22.18
CA GLN A 194 1.30 -7.01 23.06
C GLN A 194 0.16 -6.27 22.34
N SER A 195 0.47 -5.17 21.66
CA SER A 195 -0.51 -4.37 20.92
C SER A 195 -1.11 -5.16 19.76
N LEU A 196 -0.29 -5.98 19.06
CA LEU A 196 -0.78 -6.88 18.03
C LEU A 196 -1.78 -7.90 18.61
N ASN A 197 -1.47 -8.50 19.74
CA ASN A 197 -2.36 -9.48 20.40
C ASN A 197 -3.69 -8.82 20.82
N LEU A 198 -3.64 -7.62 21.41
CA LEU A 198 -4.83 -6.84 21.78
C LEU A 198 -5.68 -6.48 20.56
N LEU A 199 -5.03 -6.07 19.50
CA LEU A 199 -5.70 -5.72 18.23
C LEU A 199 -6.40 -6.94 17.61
N MET A 200 -5.72 -8.09 17.55
CA MET A 200 -6.29 -9.33 17.01
C MET A 200 -7.47 -9.83 17.85
N GLN A 201 -7.37 -9.76 19.19
CA GLN A 201 -8.47 -10.10 20.09
C GLN A 201 -9.66 -9.15 19.88
N TYR A 202 -9.40 -7.84 19.81
CA TYR A 202 -10.44 -6.85 19.56
C TYR A 202 -11.17 -7.08 18.23
N LEU A 203 -10.44 -7.41 17.17
CA LEU A 203 -11.06 -7.74 15.86
C LEU A 203 -11.96 -8.98 15.96
N ALA A 204 -11.52 -10.02 16.68
CA ALA A 204 -12.35 -11.21 16.90
C ALA A 204 -13.63 -10.88 17.68
N ASP A 205 -13.53 -10.09 18.75
CA ASP A 205 -14.68 -9.67 19.56
C ASP A 205 -15.65 -8.77 18.76
N LEU A 206 -15.10 -7.87 17.95
CA LEU A 206 -15.90 -7.01 17.05
C LEU A 206 -16.67 -7.86 16.03
N ILE A 207 -16.04 -8.86 15.41
CA ILE A 207 -16.68 -9.79 14.48
C ILE A 207 -17.80 -10.56 15.19
N ALA A 208 -17.51 -11.11 16.37
CA ALA A 208 -18.51 -11.86 17.15
C ALA A 208 -19.72 -11.00 17.52
N SER A 209 -19.50 -9.72 17.86
CA SER A 209 -20.58 -8.79 18.17
C SER A 209 -21.43 -8.45 16.95
N LYS A 210 -20.79 -8.17 15.81
CA LYS A 210 -21.47 -7.84 14.55
C LYS A 210 -22.25 -9.02 13.97
N ARG A 211 -21.72 -10.23 14.11
CA ARG A 211 -22.42 -11.45 13.66
C ARG A 211 -23.79 -11.63 14.32
N LYS A 212 -23.95 -11.20 15.58
CA LYS A 212 -25.25 -11.23 16.27
C LYS A 212 -26.26 -10.24 15.71
N LEU A 213 -25.78 -9.22 14.97
CA LEU A 213 -26.60 -8.16 14.38
C LEU A 213 -26.92 -8.38 12.89
N VAL A 214 -26.19 -9.29 12.24
CA VAL A 214 -26.37 -9.62 10.83
C VAL A 214 -27.32 -10.83 10.73
N ASP A 215 -28.52 -10.58 10.24
CA ASP A 215 -29.52 -11.64 10.05
C ASP A 215 -29.10 -12.67 9.00
N ASP A 216 -29.54 -13.92 9.18
CA ASP A 216 -29.39 -14.96 8.16
C ASP A 216 -30.15 -14.56 6.89
N GLY A 217 -29.41 -14.54 5.75
CA GLY A 217 -29.95 -14.08 4.47
C GLY A 217 -29.83 -12.58 4.23
N ALA A 218 -29.25 -11.81 5.17
CA ALA A 218 -28.95 -10.41 4.94
C ALA A 218 -27.99 -10.23 3.74
N THR A 219 -28.25 -9.20 2.92
CA THR A 219 -27.38 -8.89 1.77
C THR A 219 -26.24 -7.95 2.15
N PRO A 220 -25.05 -8.09 1.55
CA PRO A 220 -23.90 -7.22 1.84
C PRO A 220 -24.20 -5.73 1.63
N ASP A 221 -24.95 -5.36 0.59
CA ASP A 221 -25.16 -3.96 0.19
C ASP A 221 -25.93 -3.11 1.21
N VAL A 222 -26.76 -3.72 2.06
CA VAL A 222 -27.54 -2.99 3.08
C VAL A 222 -26.84 -2.91 4.43
N GLN A 223 -25.67 -3.52 4.59
CA GLN A 223 -24.96 -3.50 5.86
C GLN A 223 -24.33 -2.11 6.14
N PRO A 224 -24.21 -1.69 7.41
CA PRO A 224 -23.72 -0.35 7.77
C PRO A 224 -22.24 -0.14 7.45
N ASP A 225 -21.43 -1.19 7.47
CA ASP A 225 -19.98 -1.14 7.28
C ASP A 225 -19.48 -2.36 6.47
N VAL A 226 -18.21 -2.31 6.06
CA VAL A 226 -17.60 -3.36 5.23
C VAL A 226 -17.44 -4.67 5.99
N LEU A 227 -17.14 -4.63 7.29
CA LEU A 227 -17.00 -5.85 8.10
C LEU A 227 -18.34 -6.57 8.22
N SER A 228 -19.44 -5.85 8.52
CA SER A 228 -20.79 -6.40 8.53
C SER A 228 -21.20 -6.95 7.15
N ALA A 229 -20.80 -6.26 6.08
CA ALA A 229 -21.03 -6.72 4.71
C ALA A 229 -20.24 -8.00 4.37
N MET A 230 -19.00 -8.16 4.86
CA MET A 230 -18.24 -9.40 4.71
C MET A 230 -18.86 -10.54 5.51
N ILE A 231 -19.40 -10.26 6.70
CA ILE A 231 -20.14 -11.26 7.50
C ILE A 231 -21.40 -11.73 6.75
N ALA A 232 -22.09 -10.82 6.06
CA ALA A 232 -23.26 -11.12 5.26
C ALA A 232 -22.95 -11.77 3.90
N ALA A 233 -21.71 -11.65 3.40
CA ALA A 233 -21.33 -12.17 2.09
C ALA A 233 -21.44 -13.70 2.05
N ARG A 234 -22.13 -14.20 1.02
CA ARG A 234 -22.34 -15.63 0.77
C ARG A 234 -22.14 -15.92 -0.72
N LEU A 235 -21.50 -17.03 -1.01
CA LEU A 235 -21.57 -17.73 -2.29
C LEU A 235 -22.44 -18.96 -2.11
N THR A 236 -22.82 -19.65 -3.18
CA THR A 236 -23.57 -20.90 -3.08
C THR A 236 -22.79 -21.88 -2.20
N ASN A 237 -23.31 -22.17 -1.02
CA ASN A 237 -22.73 -23.07 0.00
C ASN A 237 -21.37 -22.61 0.58
N ASP A 238 -21.02 -21.33 0.54
CA ASP A 238 -19.74 -20.82 1.08
C ASP A 238 -19.88 -19.41 1.68
N ALA A 239 -19.05 -19.14 2.69
CA ALA A 239 -18.93 -17.85 3.37
C ALA A 239 -17.52 -17.71 3.94
N LEU A 240 -17.14 -16.50 4.39
CA LEU A 240 -15.90 -16.30 5.15
C LEU A 240 -16.02 -16.94 6.54
N THR A 241 -15.02 -17.73 6.92
CA THR A 241 -14.86 -18.26 8.28
C THR A 241 -14.50 -17.14 9.26
N GLU A 242 -14.58 -17.40 10.58
CA GLU A 242 -14.16 -16.43 11.60
C GLU A 242 -12.67 -16.06 11.45
N ASP A 243 -11.81 -17.06 11.25
CA ASP A 243 -10.37 -16.83 11.06
C ASP A 243 -10.06 -16.03 9.78
N GLU A 244 -10.80 -16.26 8.69
CA GLU A 244 -10.70 -15.48 7.46
C GLU A 244 -11.20 -14.05 7.66
N LEU A 245 -12.30 -13.84 8.40
CA LEU A 245 -12.79 -12.50 8.74
C LEU A 245 -11.79 -11.71 9.58
N VAL A 246 -11.18 -12.32 10.59
CA VAL A 246 -10.12 -11.70 11.40
C VAL A 246 -8.90 -11.37 10.54
N SER A 247 -8.44 -12.32 9.72
CA SER A 247 -7.28 -12.15 8.83
C SER A 247 -7.53 -11.06 7.79
N MET A 248 -8.73 -11.00 7.22
CA MET A 248 -9.12 -9.95 6.26
C MET A 248 -9.25 -8.58 6.92
N SER A 249 -9.84 -8.50 8.12
CA SER A 249 -9.96 -7.24 8.88
C SER A 249 -8.58 -6.68 9.24
N TYR A 250 -7.66 -7.53 9.67
CA TYR A 250 -6.28 -7.17 9.92
C TYR A 250 -5.57 -6.71 8.64
N LEU A 251 -5.76 -7.44 7.51
CA LEU A 251 -5.22 -7.01 6.22
C LEU A 251 -5.73 -5.62 5.81
N MET A 252 -7.03 -5.35 6.00
CA MET A 252 -7.60 -4.03 5.68
C MET A 252 -6.94 -2.92 6.51
N LEU A 253 -6.69 -3.18 7.79
CA LEU A 253 -6.00 -2.23 8.65
C LEU A 253 -4.59 -1.93 8.14
N ILE A 254 -3.74 -2.97 7.96
CA ILE A 254 -2.34 -2.75 7.59
C ILE A 254 -2.16 -2.20 6.17
N ALA A 255 -3.04 -2.60 5.24
CA ALA A 255 -2.94 -2.16 3.85
C ALA A 255 -3.65 -0.83 3.58
N GLY A 256 -4.66 -0.48 4.37
CA GLY A 256 -5.57 0.63 4.05
C GLY A 256 -5.14 1.98 4.60
N HIS A 257 -4.55 2.07 5.79
CA HIS A 257 -4.29 3.38 6.37
C HIS A 257 -2.91 3.95 6.05
N GLU A 258 -1.81 3.20 6.23
CA GLU A 258 -0.46 3.73 5.98
C GLU A 258 -0.25 4.14 4.52
N THR A 259 -0.78 3.37 3.58
CA THR A 259 -0.69 3.67 2.16
C THR A 259 -1.45 4.94 1.78
N THR A 260 -2.61 5.18 2.38
CA THR A 260 -3.39 6.40 2.16
C THR A 260 -2.73 7.62 2.80
N ILE A 261 -2.18 7.48 4.03
CA ILE A 261 -1.38 8.52 4.67
C ILE A 261 -0.21 8.90 3.77
N GLY A 262 0.52 7.90 3.25
CA GLY A 262 1.62 8.10 2.31
C GLY A 262 1.17 8.80 1.03
N LEU A 263 0.05 8.41 0.45
CA LEU A 263 -0.46 9.04 -0.77
C LEU A 263 -0.82 10.51 -0.55
N ILE A 264 -1.51 10.84 0.53
CA ILE A 264 -1.87 12.23 0.87
C ILE A 264 -0.59 13.05 1.17
N GLY A 265 0.32 12.49 1.98
CA GLY A 265 1.58 13.15 2.33
C GLY A 265 2.47 13.41 1.12
N ASN A 266 2.66 12.40 0.26
CA ASN A 266 3.45 12.53 -0.96
C ASN A 266 2.78 13.52 -1.94
N ALA A 267 1.46 13.52 -2.05
CA ALA A 267 0.75 14.47 -2.91
C ALA A 267 0.97 15.93 -2.47
N LEU A 268 0.85 16.20 -1.17
CA LEU A 268 1.14 17.53 -0.61
C LEU A 268 2.61 17.92 -0.83
N LEU A 269 3.54 16.99 -0.55
CA LEU A 269 4.97 17.24 -0.72
C LEU A 269 5.30 17.55 -2.18
N GLN A 270 4.86 16.70 -3.13
CA GLN A 270 5.14 16.90 -4.55
C GLN A 270 4.55 18.21 -5.08
N LEU A 271 3.34 18.58 -4.68
CA LEU A 271 2.74 19.85 -5.08
C LEU A 271 3.49 21.05 -4.52
N MET A 272 3.98 21.00 -3.27
CA MET A 272 4.77 22.07 -2.69
C MET A 272 6.19 22.17 -3.28
N GLN A 273 6.77 21.08 -3.74
CA GLN A 273 8.05 21.06 -4.48
C GLN A 273 7.90 21.54 -5.93
N HIS A 274 6.68 21.53 -6.48
CA HIS A 274 6.36 21.98 -7.84
C HIS A 274 5.26 23.06 -7.78
N PRO A 275 5.58 24.29 -7.33
CA PRO A 275 4.60 25.34 -7.07
C PRO A 275 3.85 25.82 -8.31
N ASP A 276 4.41 25.67 -9.51
CA ASP A 276 3.74 25.88 -10.79
C ASP A 276 2.59 24.87 -10.98
N GLN A 277 2.83 23.58 -10.70
CA GLN A 277 1.83 22.52 -10.79
C GLN A 277 0.76 22.69 -9.69
N MET A 278 1.14 23.08 -8.48
CA MET A 278 0.23 23.40 -7.40
C MET A 278 -0.70 24.57 -7.77
N THR A 279 -0.15 25.65 -8.32
CA THR A 279 -0.92 26.81 -8.77
C THR A 279 -1.85 26.44 -9.94
N HIS A 280 -1.37 25.62 -10.86
CA HIS A 280 -2.17 25.14 -11.98
C HIS A 280 -3.36 24.30 -11.47
N LEU A 281 -3.13 23.37 -10.51
CA LEU A 281 -4.20 22.57 -9.93
C LEU A 281 -5.21 23.42 -9.14
N ALA A 282 -4.75 24.43 -8.40
CA ALA A 282 -5.62 25.35 -7.67
C ALA A 282 -6.54 26.17 -8.61
N GLY A 283 -6.03 26.53 -9.80
CA GLY A 283 -6.80 27.24 -10.84
C GLY A 283 -7.69 26.32 -11.69
N ARG A 284 -7.42 25.00 -11.68
CA ARG A 284 -8.13 23.99 -12.48
C ARG A 284 -8.46 22.76 -11.63
N PRO A 285 -9.41 22.86 -10.69
CA PRO A 285 -9.73 21.77 -9.74
C PRO A 285 -10.19 20.47 -10.42
N GLU A 286 -10.69 20.53 -11.64
CA GLU A 286 -11.08 19.34 -12.42
C GLU A 286 -9.91 18.41 -12.72
N LEU A 287 -8.67 18.89 -12.63
CA LEU A 287 -7.45 18.10 -12.82
C LEU A 287 -7.11 17.20 -11.61
N ILE A 288 -7.82 17.30 -10.49
CA ILE A 288 -7.49 16.57 -9.26
C ILE A 288 -7.30 15.07 -9.49
N LYS A 289 -8.13 14.45 -10.32
CA LYS A 289 -8.01 13.01 -10.63
C LYS A 289 -6.69 12.70 -11.33
N GLN A 290 -6.31 13.50 -12.31
CA GLN A 290 -5.05 13.34 -13.04
C GLN A 290 -3.85 13.63 -12.15
N ALA A 291 -3.93 14.65 -11.29
CA ALA A 291 -2.88 14.99 -10.34
C ALA A 291 -2.60 13.83 -9.36
N ILE A 292 -3.62 13.17 -8.82
CA ILE A 292 -3.43 12.01 -7.94
C ILE A 292 -2.85 10.82 -8.70
N GLU A 293 -3.26 10.56 -9.95
CA GLU A 293 -2.64 9.49 -10.77
C GLU A 293 -1.16 9.81 -11.08
N GLU A 294 -0.81 11.07 -11.30
CA GLU A 294 0.59 11.45 -11.50
C GLU A 294 1.41 11.33 -10.22
N VAL A 295 0.87 11.68 -9.05
CA VAL A 295 1.53 11.40 -7.76
C VAL A 295 1.77 9.91 -7.58
N LEU A 296 0.77 9.08 -7.83
CA LEU A 296 0.87 7.61 -7.75
C LEU A 296 1.95 7.04 -8.68
N ARG A 297 2.07 7.60 -9.88
CA ARG A 297 3.11 7.22 -10.84
C ARG A 297 4.49 7.70 -10.40
N TYR A 298 4.61 8.98 -10.06
CA TYR A 298 5.87 9.68 -9.86
C TYR A 298 6.52 9.36 -8.51
N ASP A 299 5.73 9.39 -7.42
CA ASP A 299 6.21 9.13 -6.06
C ASP A 299 5.13 8.46 -5.19
N GLY A 300 4.59 7.34 -5.68
CA GLY A 300 3.57 6.58 -4.97
C GLY A 300 4.11 5.94 -3.68
N PRO A 301 3.24 5.76 -2.66
CA PRO A 301 3.67 5.24 -1.34
C PRO A 301 4.18 3.80 -1.39
N VAL A 302 3.71 2.99 -2.33
CA VAL A 302 4.16 1.61 -2.52
C VAL A 302 5.19 1.57 -3.63
N HIS A 303 6.48 1.68 -3.28
CA HIS A 303 7.56 1.74 -4.26
C HIS A 303 8.01 0.36 -4.80
N ARG A 304 7.57 -0.74 -4.16
CA ARG A 304 7.82 -2.13 -4.57
C ARG A 304 6.68 -3.03 -4.10
N THR A 305 6.45 -4.15 -4.80
CA THR A 305 5.43 -5.11 -4.37
C THR A 305 5.85 -5.85 -3.11
N THR A 306 4.90 -6.48 -2.43
CA THR A 306 5.23 -7.58 -1.52
C THR A 306 5.88 -8.72 -2.31
N MET A 307 6.76 -9.50 -1.66
CA MET A 307 7.49 -10.59 -2.30
C MET A 307 6.54 -11.66 -2.84
N ARG A 308 6.96 -12.31 -3.92
CA ARG A 308 6.41 -13.55 -4.48
C ARG A 308 7.49 -14.61 -4.43
N ALA A 309 7.11 -15.89 -4.48
CA ALA A 309 8.05 -17.00 -4.63
C ALA A 309 7.76 -17.73 -5.94
N THR A 310 8.80 -18.14 -6.66
CA THR A 310 8.64 -18.98 -7.86
C THR A 310 8.21 -20.40 -7.45
N ALA A 311 7.12 -20.90 -8.04
CA ALA A 311 6.61 -22.26 -7.82
C ALA A 311 7.37 -23.31 -8.66
N GLU A 312 8.06 -22.88 -9.69
CA GLU A 312 8.92 -23.68 -10.59
C GLU A 312 10.02 -22.79 -11.16
N ASP A 313 10.93 -23.35 -11.95
CA ASP A 313 11.92 -22.55 -12.69
C ASP A 313 11.20 -21.71 -13.76
N VAL A 314 11.51 -20.41 -13.84
CA VAL A 314 10.85 -19.48 -14.77
C VAL A 314 11.88 -18.71 -15.60
N GLU A 315 11.78 -18.84 -16.91
CA GLU A 315 12.55 -17.98 -17.82
C GLU A 315 11.82 -16.67 -18.07
N ILE A 316 12.47 -15.54 -17.74
CA ILE A 316 11.92 -14.21 -17.94
C ILE A 316 13.03 -13.16 -18.02
N GLY A 317 12.89 -12.19 -18.92
CA GLY A 317 13.84 -11.08 -19.07
C GLY A 317 15.27 -11.52 -19.37
N GLY A 318 15.45 -12.69 -19.99
CA GLY A 318 16.76 -13.27 -20.36
C GLY A 318 17.46 -14.02 -19.22
N LEU A 319 16.81 -14.23 -18.09
CA LEU A 319 17.33 -15.00 -16.96
C LEU A 319 16.38 -16.16 -16.61
N THR A 320 16.95 -17.24 -16.07
CA THR A 320 16.21 -18.32 -15.42
C THR A 320 16.14 -18.03 -13.92
N ILE A 321 14.93 -17.81 -13.40
CA ILE A 321 14.68 -17.66 -11.97
C ILE A 321 14.35 -19.05 -11.42
N PRO A 322 15.20 -19.63 -10.54
CA PRO A 322 14.97 -20.98 -10.01
C PRO A 322 13.73 -21.03 -9.10
N ARG A 323 13.09 -22.20 -9.05
CA ARG A 323 12.02 -22.50 -8.10
C ARG A 323 12.43 -22.12 -6.66
N GLY A 324 11.50 -21.58 -5.90
CA GLY A 324 11.73 -21.16 -4.50
C GLY A 324 12.63 -19.94 -4.38
N SER A 325 12.68 -19.09 -5.42
CA SER A 325 13.36 -17.79 -5.38
C SER A 325 12.36 -16.69 -5.05
N PHE A 326 12.78 -15.68 -4.30
CA PHE A 326 11.98 -14.47 -4.12
C PHE A 326 12.03 -13.57 -5.34
N VAL A 327 10.87 -13.01 -5.69
CA VAL A 327 10.69 -12.05 -6.79
C VAL A 327 9.93 -10.83 -6.29
N GLN A 328 10.37 -9.65 -6.69
CA GLN A 328 9.76 -8.37 -6.30
C GLN A 328 9.74 -7.40 -7.49
N VAL A 329 8.57 -6.82 -7.79
CA VAL A 329 8.47 -5.76 -8.79
C VAL A 329 8.82 -4.44 -8.14
N LEU A 330 9.78 -3.71 -8.72
CA LEU A 330 10.21 -2.38 -8.30
C LEU A 330 9.29 -1.33 -8.93
N ILE A 331 8.10 -1.16 -8.35
CA ILE A 331 6.99 -0.38 -8.88
C ILE A 331 7.42 1.03 -9.28
N ALA A 332 8.15 1.74 -8.38
CA ALA A 332 8.57 3.10 -8.64
C ALA A 332 9.54 3.21 -9.85
N GLY A 333 10.37 2.17 -10.08
CA GLY A 333 11.20 2.07 -11.28
C GLY A 333 10.35 1.80 -12.53
N CYS A 334 9.44 0.83 -12.47
CA CYS A 334 8.54 0.51 -13.57
C CYS A 334 7.62 1.68 -13.95
N ASN A 335 7.18 2.48 -12.98
CA ASN A 335 6.38 3.68 -13.21
C ASN A 335 7.19 4.85 -13.79
N ARG A 336 8.51 4.72 -13.85
CA ARG A 336 9.43 5.65 -14.53
C ARG A 336 10.12 5.01 -15.75
N ASP A 337 9.61 3.92 -16.26
CA ASP A 337 10.11 3.30 -17.50
C ASP A 337 9.84 4.21 -18.70
N ALA A 338 10.91 4.73 -19.32
CA ALA A 338 10.84 5.66 -20.44
C ALA A 338 10.17 5.04 -21.70
N SER A 339 10.17 3.70 -21.82
CA SER A 339 9.46 3.01 -22.90
C SER A 339 7.94 3.15 -22.77
N ARG A 340 7.45 3.40 -21.58
CA ARG A 340 6.03 3.52 -21.25
C ARG A 340 5.59 4.96 -20.96
N PHE A 341 6.44 5.75 -20.30
CA PHE A 341 6.15 7.11 -19.85
C PHE A 341 7.15 8.09 -20.44
N PRO A 342 6.78 8.89 -21.45
CA PRO A 342 7.65 9.96 -21.94
C PRO A 342 8.02 10.93 -20.81
N ASP A 343 9.28 11.38 -20.78
CA ASP A 343 9.82 12.23 -19.70
C ASP A 343 9.44 11.73 -18.29
N PRO A 344 9.84 10.49 -17.93
CA PRO A 344 9.32 9.81 -16.75
C PRO A 344 9.68 10.49 -15.43
N ASP A 345 10.77 11.25 -15.41
CA ASP A 345 11.27 11.98 -14.24
C ASP A 345 10.70 13.39 -14.11
N ARG A 346 9.81 13.79 -15.01
CA ARG A 346 9.06 15.04 -14.89
C ARG A 346 7.74 14.78 -14.17
N PHE A 347 7.49 15.55 -13.11
CA PHE A 347 6.18 15.62 -12.45
C PHE A 347 5.26 16.54 -13.27
N ASP A 348 4.17 16.00 -13.78
CA ASP A 348 3.25 16.73 -14.68
C ASP A 348 1.81 16.28 -14.45
N ILE A 349 1.04 17.09 -13.73
CA ILE A 349 -0.38 16.81 -13.41
C ILE A 349 -1.31 16.82 -14.63
N THR A 350 -0.80 17.29 -15.79
CA THR A 350 -1.53 17.29 -17.06
C THR A 350 -1.18 16.09 -17.94
N ARG A 351 -0.28 15.22 -17.47
CA ARG A 351 0.09 13.99 -18.20
C ARG A 351 -1.16 13.22 -18.59
N LYS A 352 -1.22 12.79 -19.86
CA LYS A 352 -2.34 11.97 -20.33
C LYS A 352 -2.49 10.74 -19.44
N PRO A 353 -3.70 10.43 -18.95
CA PRO A 353 -3.94 9.27 -18.11
C PRO A 353 -3.40 8.00 -18.78
N SER A 354 -2.52 7.33 -18.12
CA SER A 354 -2.01 6.02 -18.50
C SER A 354 -1.96 5.14 -17.27
N GLN A 355 -2.16 3.85 -17.45
CA GLN A 355 -2.09 2.89 -16.36
C GLN A 355 -0.70 2.93 -15.73
N ASN A 356 -0.64 3.09 -14.41
CA ASN A 356 0.55 2.93 -13.58
C ASN A 356 0.41 1.69 -12.69
N LEU A 357 1.50 1.26 -12.04
CA LEU A 357 1.54 0.05 -11.21
C LEU A 357 1.36 0.33 -9.71
N ALA A 358 1.02 1.55 -9.29
CA ALA A 358 0.90 1.88 -7.87
C ALA A 358 -0.12 1.01 -7.12
N PHE A 359 -1.18 0.57 -7.80
CA PHE A 359 -2.18 -0.35 -7.27
C PHE A 359 -1.93 -1.82 -7.65
N GLY A 360 -0.75 -2.14 -8.19
CA GLY A 360 -0.42 -3.48 -8.68
C GLY A 360 -1.10 -3.82 -10.00
N TYR A 361 -1.17 -5.13 -10.30
CA TYR A 361 -1.79 -5.67 -11.50
C TYR A 361 -2.20 -7.15 -11.29
N GLY A 362 -3.13 -7.68 -12.11
CA GLY A 362 -3.55 -9.08 -12.07
C GLY A 362 -4.45 -9.43 -10.88
N ALA A 363 -4.37 -10.68 -10.42
CA ALA A 363 -5.25 -11.21 -9.37
C ALA A 363 -5.19 -10.38 -8.08
N HIS A 364 -4.01 -9.91 -7.70
CA HIS A 364 -3.78 -9.11 -6.49
C HIS A 364 -3.89 -7.59 -6.72
N PHE A 365 -4.58 -7.14 -7.77
CA PHE A 365 -4.86 -5.73 -7.98
C PHE A 365 -5.60 -5.15 -6.76
N CYS A 366 -5.21 -3.95 -6.32
CA CYS A 366 -5.67 -3.35 -5.06
C CYS A 366 -7.21 -3.31 -4.96
N LEU A 367 -7.73 -3.87 -3.87
CA LEU A 367 -9.17 -3.85 -3.58
C LEU A 367 -9.64 -2.44 -3.20
N GLY A 368 -8.82 -1.71 -2.42
CA GLY A 368 -9.15 -0.38 -1.86
C GLY A 368 -8.92 0.80 -2.81
N LEU A 369 -8.58 0.56 -4.09
CA LEU A 369 -8.14 1.63 -4.99
C LEU A 369 -9.16 2.78 -5.14
N HIS A 370 -10.45 2.48 -5.13
CA HIS A 370 -11.50 3.50 -5.27
C HIS A 370 -11.60 4.38 -4.02
N LEU A 371 -11.44 3.79 -2.84
CA LEU A 371 -11.44 4.52 -1.59
C LEU A 371 -10.17 5.38 -1.45
N ALA A 372 -9.00 4.81 -1.70
CA ALA A 372 -7.73 5.56 -1.64
C ALA A 372 -7.72 6.79 -2.56
N ARG A 373 -8.28 6.62 -3.78
CA ARG A 373 -8.46 7.75 -4.70
C ARG A 373 -9.44 8.79 -4.18
N LEU A 374 -10.58 8.36 -3.64
CA LEU A 374 -11.58 9.25 -3.05
C LEU A 374 -10.97 10.06 -1.91
N GLU A 375 -10.28 9.41 -0.97
CA GLU A 375 -9.64 10.05 0.17
C GLU A 375 -8.59 11.07 -0.27
N ALA A 376 -7.66 10.66 -1.15
CA ALA A 376 -6.60 11.55 -1.62
C ALA A 376 -7.14 12.73 -2.44
N GLN A 377 -8.07 12.50 -3.37
CA GLN A 377 -8.67 13.56 -4.18
C GLN A 377 -9.42 14.57 -3.30
N THR A 378 -10.18 14.10 -2.32
CA THR A 378 -10.92 14.97 -1.39
C THR A 378 -9.97 15.76 -0.51
N ALA A 379 -8.99 15.08 0.11
CA ALA A 379 -8.02 15.70 1.00
C ALA A 379 -7.22 16.79 0.29
N ILE A 380 -6.66 16.50 -0.88
CA ILE A 380 -5.83 17.46 -1.63
C ILE A 380 -6.67 18.62 -2.18
N SER A 381 -7.81 18.34 -2.81
CA SER A 381 -8.68 19.39 -3.36
C SER A 381 -9.12 20.39 -2.28
N ARG A 382 -9.51 19.91 -1.10
CA ARG A 382 -9.98 20.77 -0.01
C ARG A 382 -8.83 21.47 0.70
N ALA A 383 -7.67 20.80 0.88
CA ALA A 383 -6.48 21.43 1.46
C ALA A 383 -5.98 22.61 0.60
N LEU A 384 -5.88 22.44 -0.72
CA LEU A 384 -5.49 23.53 -1.63
C LEU A 384 -6.46 24.71 -1.62
N LYS A 385 -7.74 24.47 -1.42
CA LYS A 385 -8.76 25.52 -1.33
C LYS A 385 -8.71 26.27 0.00
N ALA A 386 -8.54 25.53 1.13
CA ALA A 386 -8.56 26.07 2.47
C ALA A 386 -7.22 26.73 2.87
N ALA A 387 -6.10 26.16 2.43
CA ALA A 387 -4.75 26.54 2.84
C ALA A 387 -3.96 27.18 1.68
N ARG A 388 -4.49 28.28 1.13
CA ARG A 388 -3.83 29.03 0.05
C ARG A 388 -2.44 29.47 0.46
N GLY A 389 -1.44 29.30 -0.43
CA GLY A 389 -0.06 29.67 -0.15
C GLY A 389 0.65 28.76 0.85
N MET A 390 0.13 27.56 1.10
CA MET A 390 0.82 26.53 1.89
C MET A 390 2.20 26.22 1.27
N ARG A 391 3.23 26.19 2.13
CA ARG A 391 4.59 25.91 1.72
C ARG A 391 5.34 25.13 2.80
N LEU A 392 6.41 24.43 2.42
CA LEU A 392 7.30 23.77 3.37
C LEU A 392 7.97 24.78 4.31
N VAL A 393 8.18 24.39 5.56
CA VAL A 393 8.94 25.16 6.57
C VAL A 393 10.43 24.87 6.49
N CYS A 394 10.82 23.72 5.93
CA CYS A 394 12.21 23.27 5.76
C CYS A 394 12.53 23.00 4.29
N LEU A 395 13.80 22.74 3.98
CA LEU A 395 14.18 22.31 2.65
C LEU A 395 13.62 20.89 2.35
N PRO A 396 13.32 20.57 1.10
CA PRO A 396 12.79 19.23 0.72
C PRO A 396 13.68 18.07 1.16
N GLU A 397 14.99 18.24 1.14
CA GLU A 397 15.98 17.25 1.56
C GLU A 397 15.98 16.99 3.08
N ASP A 398 15.48 17.93 3.88
CA ASP A 398 15.39 17.84 5.33
C ASP A 398 14.07 17.17 5.80
N ILE A 399 13.17 16.83 4.88
CA ILE A 399 11.92 16.13 5.21
C ILE A 399 12.25 14.73 5.74
N PRO A 400 11.90 14.41 6.99
CA PRO A 400 12.13 13.07 7.53
C PRO A 400 11.18 12.06 6.89
N TRP A 401 11.72 10.96 6.39
CA TRP A 401 10.96 9.86 5.83
C TRP A 401 10.66 8.78 6.87
N ALA A 402 9.49 8.16 6.76
CA ALA A 402 9.13 7.05 7.62
C ALA A 402 10.02 5.83 7.33
N LYS A 403 10.56 5.22 8.40
CA LYS A 403 11.42 4.03 8.30
C LYS A 403 10.58 2.74 8.20
N THR A 404 9.67 2.71 7.23
CA THR A 404 8.78 1.57 6.96
C THR A 404 8.91 1.11 5.50
N VAL A 405 8.16 0.07 5.12
CA VAL A 405 8.09 -0.38 3.72
C VAL A 405 7.27 0.55 2.84
N ILE A 406 6.54 1.49 3.45
CA ILE A 406 5.74 2.51 2.77
C ILE A 406 6.55 3.80 2.68
N ARG A 407 6.70 4.32 1.47
CA ARG A 407 7.36 5.59 1.22
C ARG A 407 6.42 6.75 1.56
N ALA A 408 6.65 7.37 2.68
CA ALA A 408 5.86 8.50 3.16
C ALA A 408 6.73 9.44 4.00
N PRO A 409 6.51 10.76 3.99
CA PRO A 409 7.10 11.63 5.00
C PRO A 409 6.66 11.17 6.40
N ALA A 410 7.61 11.09 7.35
CA ALA A 410 7.29 10.85 8.76
C ALA A 410 6.65 12.09 9.40
N ARG A 411 7.02 13.27 8.90
CA ARG A 411 6.46 14.58 9.25
C ARG A 411 6.46 15.46 8.01
N LEU A 412 5.47 16.33 7.89
CA LEU A 412 5.40 17.32 6.82
C LEU A 412 5.06 18.69 7.40
N PRO A 413 6.08 19.40 7.94
CA PRO A 413 5.88 20.72 8.54
C PRO A 413 5.63 21.75 7.44
N VAL A 414 4.50 22.44 7.54
CA VAL A 414 4.07 23.45 6.57
C VAL A 414 3.76 24.77 7.26
N ARG A 415 3.88 25.85 6.49
CA ARG A 415 3.37 27.18 6.85
C ARG A 415 2.26 27.57 5.91
N PHE A 416 1.17 28.06 6.47
CA PHE A 416 0.04 28.58 5.70
C PHE A 416 0.33 30.00 5.21
N GLY A 417 -0.16 30.33 4.00
CA GLY A 417 -0.14 31.72 3.51
C GLY A 417 -1.13 32.56 4.34
N ARG A 418 -0.76 33.83 4.61
CA ARG A 418 -1.65 34.83 5.22
C ARG A 418 -2.71 35.30 4.22
#